data_c01b36e0c13d3534edd528aa5a19db31
#
_entry.id   c01b36e0c13d3534edd528aa5a19db31
#
_cell.length_a   1.000
_cell.length_b   1.000
_cell.length_c   1.000
_cell.angle_alpha   90.00
_cell.angle_beta   90.00
_cell.angle_gamma   90.00
#
_symmetry.space_group_name_H-M   'P 1'
#
loop_
_entity.id
_entity.type
_entity.pdbx_description
1 polymer ?
#
loop_
_entity_poly.entity_id
_entity_poly.type
_entity_poly.pdbx_seq_one_letter_code
_entity_poly.pdbx_strand_id
1 'polypeptide(L)'
;MNIAVSAGDVLGPPSEVSPRLRVWVLLGDGAGDNAQVLRLAEALGWPFEAKRIRYNRLNRCPNLLLGASKLTVDTRRSDPLAPPWPDLVIGASRCAAPLARWIRKQSGGRSRLVHLLHAQAPLHYFDLVVTTPQYRLPERSNVLHNLLPLNAAQPEVLESSGAHWRGRLAHLPRPWIAVLVGGNTASYRLDPFTANQLGQFISRTARETGGSLLISSSPRTPPDAADALLAAVEGPAYVYRWQPTNKDENPYLAYLALADRFIVTADSASMLAEACSTGRPVELFGWKRPRRQPNRLLRAFPGSQRLKETLICWGIIKPRRDFQALHRQLMERGLLCPPGQEQSLQPAKPDDLARTVTRIRRLMGEGESERAPTEPKYQRGDPTPKVTTA
;
A
#
# COMPACT_ATOMS: atom_id res chain seq x y z
N MET A 1 -26.65 -53.39 -43.47
CA MET A 1 -27.68 -52.40 -43.23
C MET A 1 -26.97 -51.18 -42.72
N ASN A 2 -26.60 -50.27 -43.67
CA ASN A 2 -25.81 -49.07 -43.43
C ASN A 2 -26.73 -47.97 -42.94
N ILE A 3 -26.41 -47.32 -41.81
CA ILE A 3 -27.02 -46.06 -41.42
C ILE A 3 -25.87 -45.05 -41.40
N ALA A 4 -25.88 -44.16 -42.40
CA ALA A 4 -25.04 -42.99 -42.44
C ALA A 4 -25.54 -41.92 -41.47
N VAL A 5 -24.70 -41.47 -40.58
CA VAL A 5 -24.95 -40.26 -39.73
C VAL A 5 -24.22 -39.10 -40.36
N SER A 6 -25.01 -38.08 -40.72
CA SER A 6 -24.62 -36.84 -41.31
C SER A 6 -23.86 -35.97 -40.30
N ALA A 7 -22.63 -35.58 -40.68
CA ALA A 7 -21.86 -34.55 -39.96
C ALA A 7 -22.34 -33.17 -40.42
N GLY A 8 -22.81 -32.36 -39.48
CA GLY A 8 -23.18 -30.98 -39.70
C GLY A 8 -22.99 -30.18 -38.41
N ASP A 9 -21.77 -30.19 -37.86
CA ASP A 9 -21.39 -29.24 -36.81
C ASP A 9 -20.98 -27.91 -37.45
N VAL A 10 -21.91 -26.97 -37.40
CA VAL A 10 -21.64 -25.55 -37.68
C VAL A 10 -20.80 -25.01 -36.53
N LEU A 11 -19.49 -24.96 -36.70
CA LEU A 11 -18.60 -24.19 -35.84
C LEU A 11 -19.02 -22.71 -35.93
N GLY A 12 -19.64 -22.23 -34.87
CA GLY A 12 -19.88 -20.78 -34.71
C GLY A 12 -18.56 -20.00 -34.77
N PRO A 13 -18.59 -18.72 -35.16
CA PRO A 13 -17.37 -17.93 -35.28
C PRO A 13 -16.65 -17.93 -33.91
N PRO A 14 -15.31 -17.95 -33.92
CA PRO A 14 -14.52 -17.93 -32.69
C PRO A 14 -14.92 -16.67 -31.92
N SER A 15 -15.33 -16.83 -30.65
CA SER A 15 -15.63 -15.75 -29.74
C SER A 15 -14.47 -14.75 -29.78
N GLU A 16 -14.77 -13.49 -30.11
CA GLU A 16 -13.80 -12.40 -30.06
C GLU A 16 -13.12 -12.42 -28.71
N VAL A 17 -11.85 -12.83 -28.69
CA VAL A 17 -10.99 -12.75 -27.52
C VAL A 17 -10.82 -11.24 -27.25
N SER A 18 -11.56 -10.73 -26.31
CA SER A 18 -11.36 -9.36 -25.81
C SER A 18 -9.86 -9.12 -25.63
N PRO A 19 -9.30 -8.06 -26.19
CA PRO A 19 -7.87 -7.81 -26.14
C PRO A 19 -7.42 -7.83 -24.68
N ARG A 20 -6.62 -8.86 -24.33
CA ARG A 20 -6.11 -9.00 -22.95
C ARG A 20 -5.29 -7.77 -22.60
N LEU A 21 -5.74 -7.00 -21.61
CA LEU A 21 -5.03 -5.85 -21.08
C LEU A 21 -3.59 -6.24 -20.71
N ARG A 22 -2.62 -5.50 -21.25
CA ARG A 22 -1.22 -5.67 -20.89
C ARG A 22 -0.87 -4.72 -19.76
N VAL A 23 -0.51 -5.27 -18.61
CA VAL A 23 -0.15 -4.51 -17.41
C VAL A 23 1.33 -4.68 -17.11
N TRP A 24 2.06 -3.57 -16.96
CA TRP A 24 3.42 -3.57 -16.46
C TRP A 24 3.48 -3.00 -15.05
N VAL A 25 4.24 -3.71 -14.19
CA VAL A 25 4.44 -3.41 -12.78
C VAL A 25 5.90 -3.07 -12.58
N LEU A 26 6.22 -1.80 -12.24
CA LEU A 26 7.60 -1.34 -12.11
C LEU A 26 8.09 -1.58 -10.68
N LEU A 27 9.04 -2.51 -10.52
CA LEU A 27 9.65 -2.88 -9.25
C LEU A 27 11.05 -2.25 -9.14
N GLY A 28 11.23 -1.40 -8.13
CA GLY A 28 12.51 -0.75 -7.83
C GLY A 28 13.29 -1.43 -6.69
N ASP A 29 14.14 -0.66 -6.01
CA ASP A 29 14.96 -1.16 -4.90
C ASP A 29 14.22 -1.19 -3.54
N GLY A 30 13.06 -0.53 -3.41
CA GLY A 30 12.30 -0.42 -2.18
C GLY A 30 11.37 -1.59 -1.94
N ALA A 31 11.69 -2.52 -1.03
CA ALA A 31 10.86 -3.69 -0.75
C ALA A 31 9.40 -3.34 -0.37
N GLY A 32 9.19 -2.34 0.49
CA GLY A 32 7.84 -1.92 0.90
C GLY A 32 7.04 -1.25 -0.22
N ASP A 33 7.70 -0.53 -1.14
CA ASP A 33 7.05 0.06 -2.31
C ASP A 33 6.66 -1.05 -3.31
N ASN A 34 7.56 -2.02 -3.53
CA ASN A 34 7.32 -3.18 -4.40
C ASN A 34 6.15 -4.04 -3.89
N ALA A 35 6.08 -4.29 -2.58
CA ALA A 35 4.99 -5.05 -1.96
C ALA A 35 3.62 -4.42 -2.26
N GLN A 36 3.50 -3.09 -2.16
CA GLN A 36 2.25 -2.39 -2.46
C GLN A 36 1.86 -2.51 -3.93
N VAL A 37 2.83 -2.34 -4.85
CA VAL A 37 2.59 -2.41 -6.30
C VAL A 37 2.17 -3.82 -6.71
N LEU A 38 2.85 -4.85 -6.20
CA LEU A 38 2.50 -6.26 -6.44
C LEU A 38 1.13 -6.59 -5.87
N ARG A 39 0.87 -6.22 -4.61
CA ARG A 39 -0.44 -6.47 -3.97
C ARG A 39 -1.60 -5.85 -4.75
N LEU A 40 -1.40 -4.63 -5.28
CA LEU A 40 -2.40 -3.98 -6.13
C LEU A 40 -2.60 -4.72 -7.45
N ALA A 41 -1.52 -5.14 -8.11
CA ALA A 41 -1.59 -5.87 -9.38
C ALA A 41 -2.29 -7.22 -9.23
N GLU A 42 -1.98 -7.96 -8.16
CA GLU A 42 -2.66 -9.22 -7.81
C GLU A 42 -4.16 -9.01 -7.55
N ALA A 43 -4.52 -7.96 -6.80
CA ALA A 43 -5.92 -7.66 -6.48
C ALA A 43 -6.73 -7.20 -7.70
N LEU A 44 -6.10 -6.66 -8.74
CA LEU A 44 -6.76 -6.36 -10.01
C LEU A 44 -7.20 -7.64 -10.74
N GLY A 45 -6.51 -8.77 -10.53
CA GLY A 45 -6.84 -10.04 -11.17
C GLY A 45 -6.49 -10.11 -12.66
N TRP A 46 -5.81 -9.09 -13.22
CA TRP A 46 -5.34 -9.10 -14.60
C TRP A 46 -3.94 -9.70 -14.70
N PRO A 47 -3.63 -10.39 -15.82
CA PRO A 47 -2.25 -10.79 -16.09
C PRO A 47 -1.32 -9.57 -16.11
N PHE A 48 -0.19 -9.64 -15.42
CA PHE A 48 0.77 -8.57 -15.39
C PHE A 48 2.21 -9.07 -15.57
N GLU A 49 3.05 -8.18 -16.08
CA GLU A 49 4.48 -8.40 -16.21
C GLU A 49 5.23 -7.51 -15.21
N ALA A 50 5.96 -8.14 -14.28
CA ALA A 50 6.80 -7.43 -13.34
C ALA A 50 8.12 -7.03 -14.00
N LYS A 51 8.40 -5.74 -14.13
CA LYS A 51 9.64 -5.17 -14.66
C LYS A 51 10.53 -4.75 -13.48
N ARG A 52 11.60 -5.51 -13.25
CA ARG A 52 12.62 -5.21 -12.22
C ARG A 52 13.56 -4.13 -12.73
N ILE A 53 13.56 -2.98 -12.06
CA ILE A 53 14.31 -1.80 -12.48
C ILE A 53 15.40 -1.52 -11.46
N ARG A 54 16.64 -1.46 -11.95
CA ARG A 54 17.79 -0.99 -11.19
C ARG A 54 18.10 0.46 -11.58
N TYR A 55 18.27 1.30 -10.59
CA TYR A 55 18.52 2.72 -10.81
C TYR A 55 20.00 3.07 -10.66
N ASN A 56 20.50 3.93 -11.55
CA ASN A 56 21.84 4.47 -11.50
C ASN A 56 21.90 5.75 -10.61
N ARG A 57 23.08 6.39 -10.52
CA ARG A 57 23.31 7.57 -9.67
C ARG A 57 22.47 8.79 -10.07
N LEU A 58 22.07 8.91 -11.36
CA LEU A 58 21.22 10.00 -11.85
C LEU A 58 19.81 9.98 -11.20
N ASN A 59 19.42 8.88 -10.59
CA ASN A 59 18.20 8.78 -9.82
C ASN A 59 18.10 9.83 -8.67
N ARG A 60 19.20 10.46 -8.27
CA ARG A 60 19.22 11.53 -7.26
C ARG A 60 18.75 12.89 -7.82
N CYS A 61 18.77 13.07 -9.13
CA CYS A 61 18.30 14.30 -9.78
C CYS A 61 16.79 14.51 -9.57
N PRO A 62 16.32 15.76 -9.48
CA PRO A 62 14.90 16.08 -9.40
C PRO A 62 14.12 15.55 -10.60
N ASN A 63 12.93 14.96 -10.39
CA ASN A 63 12.10 14.45 -11.47
C ASN A 63 11.61 15.51 -12.46
N LEU A 64 11.60 16.77 -12.04
CA LEU A 64 11.30 17.89 -12.94
C LEU A 64 12.36 17.99 -14.06
N LEU A 65 13.64 17.81 -13.74
CA LEU A 65 14.74 17.81 -14.70
C LEU A 65 14.82 16.51 -15.51
N LEU A 66 14.52 15.38 -14.89
CA LEU A 66 14.52 14.06 -15.55
C LEU A 66 13.41 13.92 -16.59
N GLY A 67 12.30 14.62 -16.40
CA GLY A 67 11.19 14.60 -17.33
C GLY A 67 10.59 13.18 -17.54
N ALA A 68 10.27 12.90 -18.80
CA ALA A 68 9.85 11.58 -19.26
C ALA A 68 11.05 10.87 -19.90
N SER A 69 11.87 10.19 -19.11
CA SER A 69 13.12 9.60 -19.59
C SER A 69 13.47 8.30 -18.87
N LYS A 70 14.33 7.50 -19.52
CA LYS A 70 14.95 6.29 -18.94
C LYS A 70 16.38 6.51 -18.46
N LEU A 71 16.84 7.76 -18.36
CA LEU A 71 18.22 8.12 -18.02
C LEU A 71 18.66 7.58 -16.64
N THR A 72 17.70 7.42 -15.73
CA THR A 72 17.97 6.89 -14.38
C THR A 72 18.04 5.37 -14.32
N VAL A 73 17.73 4.68 -15.40
CA VAL A 73 17.69 3.21 -15.45
C VAL A 73 19.07 2.66 -15.83
N ASP A 74 19.56 1.71 -15.05
CA ASP A 74 20.69 0.87 -15.45
C ASP A 74 20.16 -0.24 -16.36
N THR A 75 20.25 -0.03 -17.67
CA THR A 75 19.71 -0.95 -18.68
C THR A 75 20.39 -2.31 -18.75
N ARG A 76 21.61 -2.44 -18.18
CA ARG A 76 22.32 -3.71 -18.11
C ARG A 76 21.84 -4.61 -16.98
N ARG A 77 21.26 -4.01 -15.94
CA ARG A 77 20.82 -4.68 -14.70
C ARG A 77 19.31 -4.66 -14.50
N SER A 78 18.59 -4.08 -15.46
CA SER A 78 17.12 -4.00 -15.46
C SER A 78 16.51 -4.88 -16.52
N ASP A 79 15.26 -5.27 -16.32
CA ASP A 79 14.50 -5.99 -17.32
C ASP A 79 14.30 -5.15 -18.60
N PRO A 80 14.18 -5.79 -19.76
CA PRO A 80 14.04 -5.09 -21.03
C PRO A 80 12.73 -4.30 -21.10
N LEU A 81 12.83 -3.06 -21.63
CA LEU A 81 11.72 -2.15 -21.84
C LEU A 81 11.54 -1.93 -23.35
N ALA A 82 10.81 -2.83 -23.98
CA ALA A 82 10.59 -2.86 -25.42
C ALA A 82 9.11 -3.17 -25.75
N PRO A 83 8.64 -2.81 -26.97
CA PRO A 83 7.29 -3.20 -27.41
C PRO A 83 7.09 -4.73 -27.35
N PRO A 84 5.84 -5.12 -27.22
CA PRO A 84 4.61 -4.34 -27.23
C PRO A 84 4.36 -3.61 -25.91
N TRP A 85 4.07 -2.30 -26.02
CA TRP A 85 3.89 -1.44 -24.86
C TRP A 85 2.61 -1.77 -24.06
N PRO A 86 2.61 -1.56 -22.74
CA PRO A 86 1.47 -1.88 -21.88
C PRO A 86 0.32 -0.88 -22.05
N ASP A 87 -0.90 -1.34 -21.72
CA ASP A 87 -2.09 -0.49 -21.61
C ASP A 87 -2.11 0.22 -20.25
N LEU A 88 -1.60 -0.45 -19.19
CA LEU A 88 -1.50 0.06 -17.83
C LEU A 88 -0.08 -0.10 -17.29
N VAL A 89 0.44 0.97 -16.69
CA VAL A 89 1.70 0.96 -15.92
C VAL A 89 1.40 1.28 -14.47
N ILE A 90 1.80 0.41 -13.58
CA ILE A 90 1.71 0.61 -12.12
C ILE A 90 3.13 0.79 -11.57
N GLY A 91 3.38 1.90 -10.90
CA GLY A 91 4.67 2.18 -10.27
C GLY A 91 4.52 2.87 -8.93
N ALA A 92 5.57 2.85 -8.13
CA ALA A 92 5.57 3.50 -6.83
C ALA A 92 6.80 4.40 -6.64
N SER A 93 6.64 5.37 -5.76
CA SER A 93 7.67 6.29 -5.30
C SER A 93 8.30 7.16 -6.41
N ARG A 94 9.23 8.00 -6.01
CA ARG A 94 9.87 8.99 -6.89
C ARG A 94 10.57 8.38 -8.12
N CYS A 95 11.19 7.22 -7.94
CA CYS A 95 12.10 6.65 -8.93
C CYS A 95 11.36 6.12 -10.16
N ALA A 96 10.15 5.59 -9.99
CA ALA A 96 9.35 5.05 -11.09
C ALA A 96 8.71 6.16 -11.98
N ALA A 97 8.55 7.38 -11.46
CA ALA A 97 7.80 8.42 -12.15
C ALA A 97 8.38 8.84 -13.52
N PRO A 98 9.69 9.13 -13.68
CA PRO A 98 10.27 9.45 -15.00
C PRO A 98 10.11 8.31 -16.00
N LEU A 99 10.33 7.07 -15.55
CA LEU A 99 10.24 5.87 -16.37
C LEU A 99 8.82 5.60 -16.83
N ALA A 100 7.83 5.66 -15.94
CA ALA A 100 6.41 5.48 -16.29
C ALA A 100 5.97 6.49 -17.36
N ARG A 101 6.37 7.75 -17.21
CA ARG A 101 6.12 8.80 -18.20
C ARG A 101 6.82 8.54 -19.53
N TRP A 102 8.04 8.00 -19.51
CA TRP A 102 8.76 7.59 -20.71
C TRP A 102 8.05 6.46 -21.42
N ILE A 103 7.58 5.41 -20.72
CA ILE A 103 6.81 4.31 -21.28
C ILE A 103 5.54 4.84 -21.98
N ARG A 104 4.79 5.76 -21.35
CA ARG A 104 3.64 6.44 -21.98
C ARG A 104 4.04 7.14 -23.28
N LYS A 105 5.18 7.84 -23.30
CA LYS A 105 5.67 8.49 -24.52
C LYS A 105 5.97 7.46 -25.62
N GLN A 106 6.60 6.35 -25.28
CA GLN A 106 6.92 5.27 -26.23
C GLN A 106 5.68 4.56 -26.77
N SER A 107 4.62 4.44 -25.96
CA SER A 107 3.34 3.87 -26.39
C SER A 107 2.48 4.83 -27.25
N GLY A 108 2.99 6.00 -27.60
CA GLY A 108 2.19 7.03 -28.31
C GLY A 108 1.08 7.63 -27.44
N GLY A 109 1.26 7.66 -26.12
CA GLY A 109 0.29 8.20 -25.16
C GLY A 109 -0.80 7.21 -24.68
N ARG A 110 -0.83 5.99 -25.20
CA ARG A 110 -1.88 5.00 -24.91
C ARG A 110 -1.84 4.46 -23.49
N SER A 111 -0.64 4.20 -22.94
CA SER A 111 -0.49 3.64 -21.58
C SER A 111 -1.10 4.54 -20.53
N ARG A 112 -2.01 4.01 -19.71
CA ARG A 112 -2.48 4.66 -18.48
C ARG A 112 -1.45 4.52 -17.38
N LEU A 113 -1.27 5.57 -16.56
CA LEU A 113 -0.29 5.59 -15.48
C LEU A 113 -0.96 5.65 -14.13
N VAL A 114 -0.81 4.59 -13.35
CA VAL A 114 -1.20 4.53 -11.93
C VAL A 114 0.06 4.61 -11.08
N HIS A 115 0.10 5.58 -10.16
CA HIS A 115 1.27 5.84 -9.34
C HIS A 115 0.93 5.79 -7.86
N LEU A 116 1.63 4.92 -7.12
CA LEU A 116 1.47 4.83 -5.68
C LEU A 116 2.43 5.77 -4.95
N LEU A 117 1.97 6.35 -3.85
CA LEU A 117 2.71 7.24 -2.96
C LEU A 117 2.96 8.61 -3.63
N HIS A 118 4.15 9.17 -3.45
CA HIS A 118 4.50 10.51 -3.95
C HIS A 118 5.46 10.44 -5.14
N ALA A 119 4.98 10.81 -6.32
CA ALA A 119 5.76 10.79 -7.57
C ALA A 119 6.90 11.80 -7.62
N GLN A 120 6.83 12.91 -6.88
CA GLN A 120 7.70 14.08 -6.99
C GLN A 120 7.83 14.56 -8.45
N ALA A 121 6.72 14.55 -9.16
CA ALA A 121 6.53 15.02 -10.53
C ALA A 121 5.14 15.63 -10.62
N PRO A 122 4.85 16.47 -11.64
CA PRO A 122 3.52 17.04 -11.82
C PRO A 122 2.43 15.96 -11.83
N LEU A 123 1.43 16.12 -10.96
CA LEU A 123 0.39 15.11 -10.74
C LEU A 123 -0.48 14.87 -11.98
N HIS A 124 -0.64 15.88 -12.85
CA HIS A 124 -1.43 15.76 -14.07
C HIS A 124 -0.83 14.80 -15.12
N TYR A 125 0.42 14.35 -14.94
CA TYR A 125 0.99 13.33 -15.80
C TYR A 125 0.50 11.91 -15.48
N PHE A 126 -0.19 11.70 -14.38
CA PHE A 126 -0.71 10.41 -13.97
C PHE A 126 -2.22 10.38 -14.07
N ASP A 127 -2.77 9.28 -14.55
CA ASP A 127 -4.23 9.09 -14.63
C ASP A 127 -4.80 8.84 -13.23
N LEU A 128 -4.01 8.20 -12.34
CA LEU A 128 -4.34 8.03 -10.94
C LEU A 128 -3.09 8.07 -10.07
N VAL A 129 -3.13 8.86 -9.01
CA VAL A 129 -2.13 8.86 -7.92
C VAL A 129 -2.81 8.36 -6.67
N VAL A 130 -2.32 7.24 -6.10
CA VAL A 130 -2.83 6.68 -4.84
C VAL A 130 -1.88 7.08 -3.72
N THR A 131 -2.36 7.80 -2.74
CA THR A 131 -1.55 8.38 -1.67
C THR A 131 -2.13 8.10 -0.29
N THR A 132 -1.36 8.41 0.75
CA THR A 132 -1.73 8.23 2.16
C THR A 132 -1.44 9.51 2.95
N PRO A 133 -2.04 9.73 4.15
CA PRO A 133 -2.03 11.01 4.86
C PRO A 133 -0.64 11.59 5.12
N GLN A 134 0.37 10.74 5.32
CA GLN A 134 1.73 11.19 5.58
C GLN A 134 2.39 11.94 4.41
N TYR A 135 1.86 11.81 3.18
CA TYR A 135 2.40 12.52 2.01
C TYR A 135 1.79 13.89 1.80
N ARG A 136 0.65 14.20 2.43
CA ARG A 136 -0.03 15.51 2.35
C ARG A 136 -0.21 16.01 0.91
N LEU A 137 -0.55 15.12 -0.01
CA LEU A 137 -0.93 15.54 -1.36
C LEU A 137 -2.26 16.28 -1.32
N PRO A 138 -2.44 17.32 -2.14
CA PRO A 138 -3.70 18.03 -2.24
C PRO A 138 -4.79 17.16 -2.90
N GLU A 139 -6.04 17.44 -2.59
CA GLU A 139 -7.19 16.79 -3.22
C GLU A 139 -7.29 17.21 -4.68
N ARG A 140 -7.36 16.22 -5.57
CA ARG A 140 -7.54 16.35 -7.02
C ARG A 140 -8.37 15.19 -7.54
N SER A 141 -9.02 15.35 -8.70
CA SER A 141 -9.85 14.30 -9.31
C SER A 141 -9.07 13.01 -9.63
N ASN A 142 -7.77 13.13 -9.90
CA ASN A 142 -6.85 12.03 -10.16
C ASN A 142 -6.00 11.61 -8.95
N VAL A 143 -6.32 12.09 -7.73
CA VAL A 143 -5.64 11.68 -6.50
C VAL A 143 -6.62 10.93 -5.60
N LEU A 144 -6.32 9.68 -5.30
CA LEU A 144 -7.06 8.84 -4.36
C LEU A 144 -6.33 8.81 -3.02
N HIS A 145 -6.99 9.31 -1.98
CA HIS A 145 -6.48 9.29 -0.62
C HIS A 145 -6.93 8.00 0.09
N ASN A 146 -6.01 7.08 0.24
CA ASN A 146 -6.16 5.92 1.09
C ASN A 146 -5.74 6.25 2.52
N LEU A 147 -6.30 5.54 3.49
CA LEU A 147 -5.92 5.69 4.89
C LEU A 147 -4.57 5.01 5.17
N LEU A 148 -4.38 3.82 4.62
CA LEU A 148 -3.21 2.97 4.84
C LEU A 148 -2.48 2.64 3.52
N PRO A 149 -1.17 2.35 3.55
CA PRO A 149 -0.46 1.72 2.45
C PRO A 149 -1.05 0.37 2.06
N LEU A 150 -0.96 -0.01 0.77
CA LEU A 150 -1.56 -1.22 0.20
C LEU A 150 -0.68 -2.47 0.39
N ASN A 151 -0.09 -2.66 1.56
CA ASN A 151 0.83 -3.77 1.83
C ASN A 151 0.31 -4.80 2.84
N ALA A 152 -1.00 -4.85 3.06
CA ALA A 152 -1.61 -5.91 3.85
C ALA A 152 -1.33 -7.28 3.21
N ALA A 153 -0.87 -8.23 4.02
CA ALA A 153 -0.62 -9.60 3.56
C ALA A 153 -1.93 -10.29 3.14
N GLN A 154 -1.82 -11.21 2.19
CA GLN A 154 -2.98 -12.02 1.76
C GLN A 154 -3.41 -12.95 2.90
N PRO A 155 -4.73 -13.15 3.08
CA PRO A 155 -5.25 -14.02 4.14
C PRO A 155 -4.67 -15.44 4.09
N GLU A 156 -4.52 -16.01 2.90
CA GLU A 156 -4.01 -17.35 2.67
C GLU A 156 -2.53 -17.48 3.10
N VAL A 157 -1.74 -16.43 2.86
CA VAL A 157 -0.31 -16.37 3.28
C VAL A 157 -0.21 -16.25 4.79
N LEU A 158 -1.09 -15.47 5.43
CA LEU A 158 -1.16 -15.37 6.89
C LEU A 158 -1.58 -16.70 7.50
N GLU A 159 -2.60 -17.35 6.96
CA GLU A 159 -3.10 -18.64 7.46
C GLU A 159 -2.01 -19.72 7.40
N SER A 160 -1.37 -19.87 6.24
CA SER A 160 -0.27 -20.82 6.04
C SER A 160 0.90 -20.57 7.00
N SER A 161 1.32 -19.30 7.13
CA SER A 161 2.40 -18.93 8.07
C SER A 161 1.98 -19.17 9.52
N GLY A 162 0.74 -18.84 9.87
CA GLY A 162 0.18 -19.08 11.18
C GLY A 162 0.14 -20.57 11.54
N ALA A 163 -0.31 -21.43 10.63
CA ALA A 163 -0.33 -22.88 10.83
C ALA A 163 1.05 -23.44 11.09
N HIS A 164 2.05 -23.01 10.30
CA HIS A 164 3.43 -23.44 10.44
C HIS A 164 4.07 -23.07 11.79
N TRP A 165 3.78 -21.88 12.32
CA TRP A 165 4.41 -21.38 13.54
C TRP A 165 3.64 -21.67 14.83
N ARG A 166 2.37 -22.04 14.76
CA ARG A 166 1.49 -22.24 15.91
C ARG A 166 2.07 -23.21 16.93
N GLY A 167 2.58 -24.35 16.47
CA GLY A 167 3.19 -25.37 17.35
C GLY A 167 4.46 -24.87 18.05
N ARG A 168 5.28 -24.09 17.34
CA ARG A 168 6.54 -23.53 17.89
C ARG A 168 6.29 -22.50 18.99
N LEU A 169 5.15 -21.79 18.95
CA LEU A 169 4.78 -20.77 19.93
C LEU A 169 3.86 -21.29 21.03
N ALA A 170 3.36 -22.51 20.92
CA ALA A 170 2.35 -23.07 21.84
C ALA A 170 2.75 -23.15 23.31
N HIS A 171 4.07 -23.14 23.60
CA HIS A 171 4.60 -23.14 24.95
C HIS A 171 4.51 -21.78 25.66
N LEU A 172 4.18 -20.72 24.91
CA LEU A 172 4.08 -19.37 25.47
C LEU A 172 2.65 -19.07 25.94
N PRO A 173 2.47 -18.51 27.16
CA PRO A 173 1.18 -18.09 27.69
C PRO A 173 0.49 -17.05 26.77
N ARG A 174 -0.83 -17.15 26.66
CA ARG A 174 -1.65 -16.12 25.99
C ARG A 174 -2.14 -15.07 27.00
N PRO A 175 -2.44 -13.83 26.51
CA PRO A 175 -2.45 -13.40 25.10
C PRO A 175 -1.06 -13.21 24.50
N TRP A 176 -0.93 -13.43 23.19
CA TRP A 176 0.30 -13.14 22.44
C TRP A 176 0.31 -11.70 21.93
N ILE A 177 1.31 -10.94 22.35
CA ILE A 177 1.47 -9.52 22.02
C ILE A 177 2.59 -9.40 21.00
N ALA A 178 2.25 -9.14 19.73
CA ALA A 178 3.25 -8.89 18.70
C ALA A 178 3.82 -7.48 18.82
N VAL A 179 5.16 -7.39 18.95
CA VAL A 179 5.90 -6.14 19.02
C VAL A 179 6.68 -5.94 17.72
N LEU A 180 6.18 -5.03 16.86
CA LEU A 180 6.77 -4.76 15.56
C LEU A 180 7.67 -3.53 15.63
N VAL A 181 8.98 -3.78 15.60
CA VAL A 181 10.00 -2.75 15.82
C VAL A 181 10.56 -2.26 14.48
N GLY A 182 10.26 -1.03 14.11
CA GLY A 182 10.86 -0.35 12.98
C GLY A 182 12.31 0.08 13.26
N GLY A 183 12.60 1.37 13.13
CA GLY A 183 13.95 1.87 13.42
C GLY A 183 14.18 3.27 12.84
N ASN A 184 15.41 3.52 12.38
CA ASN A 184 15.82 4.83 11.91
C ASN A 184 15.16 5.22 10.58
N THR A 185 14.61 6.42 10.56
CA THR A 185 14.06 7.08 9.35
C THR A 185 14.50 8.54 9.32
N ALA A 186 14.16 9.25 8.25
CA ALA A 186 14.42 10.69 8.18
C ALA A 186 13.68 11.50 9.28
N SER A 187 12.64 10.94 9.91
CA SER A 187 11.80 11.60 10.90
C SER A 187 11.90 11.02 12.30
N TYR A 188 12.38 9.81 12.45
CA TYR A 188 12.49 9.08 13.72
C TYR A 188 13.88 8.50 13.89
N ARG A 189 14.37 8.51 15.10
CA ARG A 189 15.63 7.89 15.47
C ARG A 189 15.40 7.02 16.70
N LEU A 190 15.61 5.72 16.57
CA LEU A 190 15.53 4.77 17.65
C LEU A 190 16.92 4.67 18.27
N ASP A 191 17.11 5.35 19.39
CA ASP A 191 18.34 5.26 20.19
C ASP A 191 18.20 4.20 21.30
N PRO A 192 19.31 3.77 21.94
CA PRO A 192 19.28 2.77 23.00
C PRO A 192 18.38 3.14 24.19
N PHE A 193 18.31 4.43 24.53
CA PHE A 193 17.44 4.90 25.62
C PHE A 193 15.97 4.70 25.30
N THR A 194 15.55 5.12 24.12
CA THR A 194 14.16 4.92 23.64
C THR A 194 13.82 3.44 23.49
N ALA A 195 14.76 2.64 23.02
CA ALA A 195 14.60 1.19 22.89
C ALA A 195 14.46 0.48 24.24
N ASN A 196 15.23 0.90 25.26
CA ASN A 196 15.07 0.42 26.62
C ASN A 196 13.68 0.77 27.19
N GLN A 197 13.19 2.02 26.97
CA GLN A 197 11.84 2.42 27.36
C GLN A 197 10.76 1.54 26.69
N LEU A 198 10.94 1.18 25.42
CA LEU A 198 10.05 0.23 24.74
C LEU A 198 10.09 -1.14 25.44
N GLY A 199 11.28 -1.66 25.76
CA GLY A 199 11.45 -2.94 26.45
C GLY A 199 10.71 -2.98 27.79
N GLN A 200 10.88 -1.94 28.62
CA GLN A 200 10.16 -1.80 29.89
C GLN A 200 8.64 -1.71 29.71
N PHE A 201 8.20 -0.96 28.70
CA PHE A 201 6.79 -0.79 28.40
C PHE A 201 6.13 -2.11 28.00
N ILE A 202 6.71 -2.85 27.04
CA ILE A 202 6.14 -4.13 26.57
C ILE A 202 6.19 -5.22 27.65
N SER A 203 7.24 -5.24 28.49
CA SER A 203 7.33 -6.16 29.63
C SER A 203 6.24 -5.92 30.65
N ARG A 204 5.96 -4.65 30.95
CA ARG A 204 4.84 -4.27 31.81
C ARG A 204 3.50 -4.72 31.23
N THR A 205 3.26 -4.45 29.94
CA THR A 205 2.03 -4.87 29.25
C THR A 205 1.86 -6.39 29.27
N ALA A 206 2.92 -7.15 29.03
CA ALA A 206 2.88 -8.62 29.11
C ALA A 206 2.55 -9.11 30.52
N ARG A 207 3.15 -8.52 31.54
CA ARG A 207 2.90 -8.83 32.94
C ARG A 207 1.45 -8.54 33.37
N GLU A 208 0.94 -7.37 33.01
CA GLU A 208 -0.43 -6.94 33.32
C GLU A 208 -1.49 -7.83 32.67
N THR A 209 -1.21 -8.35 31.48
CA THR A 209 -2.12 -9.24 30.75
C THR A 209 -1.90 -10.73 31.01
N GLY A 210 -0.83 -11.10 31.69
CA GLY A 210 -0.42 -12.51 31.87
C GLY A 210 0.07 -13.17 30.57
N GLY A 211 0.36 -12.38 29.55
CA GLY A 211 0.67 -12.82 28.19
C GLY A 211 2.16 -12.94 27.86
N SER A 212 2.46 -13.17 26.60
CA SER A 212 3.81 -13.33 26.07
C SER A 212 4.09 -12.36 24.91
N LEU A 213 5.36 -12.01 24.74
CA LEU A 213 5.83 -11.10 23.70
C LEU A 213 6.32 -11.85 22.46
N LEU A 214 5.87 -11.45 21.29
CA LEU A 214 6.38 -11.90 19.99
C LEU A 214 7.11 -10.71 19.33
N ILE A 215 8.43 -10.62 19.54
CA ILE A 215 9.21 -9.42 19.15
C ILE A 215 9.86 -9.64 17.79
N SER A 216 9.63 -8.72 16.86
CA SER A 216 10.30 -8.70 15.54
C SER A 216 10.96 -7.35 15.31
N SER A 217 12.29 -7.35 15.11
CA SER A 217 13.02 -6.17 14.64
C SER A 217 13.08 -6.10 13.10
N SER A 218 13.53 -4.99 12.57
CA SER A 218 13.56 -4.71 11.13
C SER A 218 14.97 -4.38 10.63
N PRO A 219 15.22 -4.36 9.30
CA PRO A 219 16.49 -3.90 8.72
C PRO A 219 16.90 -2.49 9.13
N ARG A 220 15.98 -1.68 9.64
CA ARG A 220 16.22 -0.30 10.07
C ARG A 220 16.47 -0.16 11.57
N THR A 221 16.32 -1.24 12.33
CA THR A 221 16.56 -1.26 13.78
C THR A 221 18.07 -1.25 14.02
N PRO A 222 18.64 -0.22 14.67
CA PRO A 222 20.06 -0.21 15.00
C PRO A 222 20.44 -1.36 15.92
N PRO A 223 21.61 -1.99 15.76
CA PRO A 223 22.05 -3.10 16.61
C PRO A 223 22.08 -2.78 18.10
N ASP A 224 22.62 -1.59 18.45
CA ASP A 224 22.69 -1.08 19.82
C ASP A 224 21.32 -0.82 20.45
N ALA A 225 20.38 -0.33 19.66
CA ALA A 225 18.99 -0.17 20.09
C ALA A 225 18.29 -1.53 20.27
N ALA A 226 18.55 -2.49 19.38
CA ALA A 226 18.02 -3.84 19.54
C ALA A 226 18.55 -4.51 20.82
N ASP A 227 19.85 -4.35 21.13
CA ASP A 227 20.45 -4.86 22.35
C ASP A 227 19.84 -4.23 23.61
N ALA A 228 19.66 -2.89 23.60
CA ALA A 228 19.05 -2.17 24.72
C ALA A 228 17.57 -2.53 24.94
N LEU A 229 16.82 -2.77 23.84
CA LEU A 229 15.45 -3.27 23.91
C LEU A 229 15.41 -4.63 24.60
N LEU A 230 16.20 -5.59 24.09
CA LEU A 230 16.18 -6.97 24.58
C LEU A 230 16.69 -7.11 26.02
N ALA A 231 17.66 -6.28 26.40
CA ALA A 231 18.14 -6.22 27.78
C ALA A 231 17.08 -5.76 28.80
N ALA A 232 16.05 -5.03 28.33
CA ALA A 232 14.95 -4.53 29.15
C ALA A 232 13.67 -5.39 29.06
N VAL A 233 13.70 -6.47 28.28
CA VAL A 233 12.57 -7.40 28.15
C VAL A 233 12.59 -8.39 29.28
N GLU A 234 11.46 -8.47 30.01
CA GLU A 234 11.21 -9.42 31.09
C GLU A 234 9.97 -10.27 30.77
N GLY A 235 10.00 -11.54 31.20
CA GLY A 235 8.89 -12.47 31.03
C GLY A 235 8.97 -13.33 29.77
N PRO A 236 7.93 -14.13 29.49
CA PRO A 236 7.90 -15.05 28.35
C PRO A 236 7.93 -14.29 27.02
N ALA A 237 8.89 -14.61 26.14
CA ALA A 237 9.04 -13.97 24.86
C ALA A 237 9.61 -14.88 23.79
N TYR A 238 9.18 -14.71 22.55
CA TYR A 238 9.84 -15.21 21.36
C TYR A 238 10.39 -14.04 20.55
N VAL A 239 11.71 -14.03 20.32
CA VAL A 239 12.40 -12.89 19.71
C VAL A 239 12.97 -13.26 18.36
N TYR A 240 12.56 -12.54 17.32
CA TYR A 240 13.22 -12.54 16.03
C TYR A 240 14.01 -11.24 15.85
N ARG A 241 15.34 -11.36 15.93
CA ARG A 241 16.25 -10.26 15.64
C ARG A 241 16.67 -10.31 14.18
N TRP A 242 16.24 -9.33 13.41
CA TRP A 242 16.64 -9.23 12.02
C TRP A 242 18.16 -8.99 11.88
N GLN A 243 18.81 -9.75 11.00
CA GLN A 243 20.19 -9.59 10.60
C GLN A 243 20.34 -9.88 9.11
N PRO A 244 21.27 -9.21 8.38
CA PRO A 244 21.46 -9.43 6.94
C PRO A 244 21.82 -10.87 6.58
N THR A 245 22.50 -11.57 7.50
CA THR A 245 22.99 -12.96 7.35
C THR A 245 22.08 -13.98 8.03
N ASN A 246 20.91 -13.55 8.52
CA ASN A 246 20.02 -14.44 9.26
C ASN A 246 19.51 -15.57 8.37
N LYS A 247 19.79 -16.81 8.76
CA LYS A 247 19.29 -18.03 8.12
C LYS A 247 17.98 -18.50 8.75
N ASP A 248 17.62 -17.94 9.91
CA ASP A 248 16.41 -18.31 10.60
C ASP A 248 15.19 -17.87 9.81
N GLU A 249 14.19 -18.70 9.83
CA GLU A 249 12.91 -18.38 9.22
C GLU A 249 12.26 -17.18 9.91
N ASN A 250 11.85 -16.20 9.12
CA ASN A 250 11.25 -14.97 9.63
C ASN A 250 9.80 -15.19 10.07
N PRO A 251 9.48 -15.11 11.36
CA PRO A 251 8.13 -15.34 11.87
C PRO A 251 7.17 -14.15 11.72
N TYR A 252 7.58 -13.10 11.05
CA TYR A 252 6.82 -11.83 10.98
C TYR A 252 5.36 -12.02 10.53
N LEU A 253 5.14 -12.81 9.47
CA LEU A 253 3.79 -13.10 8.97
C LEU A 253 3.00 -13.97 9.94
N ALA A 254 3.67 -14.89 10.64
CA ALA A 254 3.03 -15.67 11.69
C ALA A 254 2.62 -14.79 12.89
N TYR A 255 3.42 -13.79 13.25
CA TYR A 255 3.04 -12.83 14.29
C TYR A 255 1.79 -12.04 13.88
N LEU A 256 1.72 -11.61 12.61
CA LEU A 256 0.51 -10.96 12.07
C LEU A 256 -0.71 -11.89 12.09
N ALA A 257 -0.50 -13.19 11.84
CA ALA A 257 -1.57 -14.18 11.82
C ALA A 257 -2.06 -14.59 13.22
N LEU A 258 -1.17 -14.70 14.20
CA LEU A 258 -1.42 -15.40 15.47
C LEU A 258 -1.55 -14.49 16.70
N ALA A 259 -0.97 -13.29 16.68
CA ALA A 259 -0.99 -12.40 17.83
C ALA A 259 -2.42 -11.93 18.17
N ASP A 260 -2.71 -11.79 19.45
CA ASP A 260 -4.00 -11.30 19.94
C ASP A 260 -4.08 -9.78 19.89
N ARG A 261 -2.95 -9.09 20.01
CA ARG A 261 -2.81 -7.62 19.90
C ARG A 261 -1.41 -7.23 19.40
N PHE A 262 -1.27 -5.97 18.97
CA PHE A 262 -0.02 -5.45 18.43
C PHE A 262 0.46 -4.21 19.17
N ILE A 263 1.77 -4.10 19.32
CA ILE A 263 2.46 -2.87 19.69
C ILE A 263 3.40 -2.52 18.52
N VAL A 264 3.19 -1.38 17.87
CA VAL A 264 3.94 -1.00 16.67
C VAL A 264 4.65 0.33 16.88
N THR A 265 5.90 0.41 16.46
CA THR A 265 6.67 1.66 16.56
C THR A 265 6.22 2.70 15.55
N ALA A 266 6.21 3.97 15.94
CA ALA A 266 5.62 5.10 15.22
C ALA A 266 6.31 5.46 13.87
N ASP A 267 7.45 4.87 13.55
CA ASP A 267 8.24 5.17 12.36
C ASP A 267 7.83 4.35 11.12
N SER A 268 7.00 3.31 11.28
CA SER A 268 6.71 2.35 10.22
C SER A 268 5.24 2.34 9.79
N ALA A 269 4.92 3.10 8.74
CA ALA A 269 3.57 3.09 8.16
C ALA A 269 3.18 1.70 7.59
N SER A 270 4.15 0.91 7.09
CA SER A 270 3.88 -0.43 6.57
C SER A 270 3.46 -1.39 7.67
N MET A 271 4.23 -1.46 8.77
CA MET A 271 3.88 -2.31 9.91
C MET A 271 2.54 -1.92 10.55
N LEU A 272 2.26 -0.61 10.62
CA LEU A 272 0.94 -0.12 11.06
C LEU A 272 -0.18 -0.60 10.14
N ALA A 273 0.02 -0.51 8.81
CA ALA A 273 -0.97 -0.96 7.84
C ALA A 273 -1.21 -2.47 7.95
N GLU A 274 -0.16 -3.26 8.06
CA GLU A 274 -0.23 -4.71 8.19
C GLU A 274 -0.92 -5.12 9.50
N ALA A 275 -0.56 -4.51 10.62
CA ALA A 275 -1.19 -4.76 11.92
C ALA A 275 -2.68 -4.36 11.92
N CYS A 276 -3.01 -3.14 11.48
CA CYS A 276 -4.40 -2.65 11.41
C CYS A 276 -5.28 -3.50 10.47
N SER A 277 -4.70 -4.06 9.39
CA SER A 277 -5.44 -4.92 8.46
C SER A 277 -5.89 -6.24 9.06
N THR A 278 -5.28 -6.67 10.18
CA THR A 278 -5.70 -7.89 10.88
C THR A 278 -7.05 -7.72 11.59
N GLY A 279 -7.47 -6.48 11.88
CA GLY A 279 -8.66 -6.16 12.66
C GLY A 279 -8.50 -6.36 14.17
N ARG A 280 -7.28 -6.62 14.64
CA ARG A 280 -6.97 -6.78 16.07
C ARG A 280 -6.47 -5.47 16.67
N PRO A 281 -6.49 -5.33 18.00
CA PRO A 281 -6.03 -4.12 18.67
C PRO A 281 -4.58 -3.77 18.33
N VAL A 282 -4.36 -2.50 17.94
CA VAL A 282 -3.03 -1.97 17.60
C VAL A 282 -2.73 -0.76 18.47
N GLU A 283 -1.65 -0.87 19.22
CA GLU A 283 -1.15 0.18 20.09
C GLU A 283 0.11 0.82 19.49
N LEU A 284 0.17 2.14 19.51
CA LEU A 284 1.28 2.90 18.95
C LEU A 284 2.32 3.21 20.02
N PHE A 285 3.50 2.65 19.91
CA PHE A 285 4.63 3.16 20.69
C PHE A 285 5.30 4.31 19.95
N GLY A 286 5.08 5.52 20.45
CA GLY A 286 5.64 6.74 19.91
C GLY A 286 6.71 7.34 20.80
N TRP A 287 7.80 7.86 20.22
CA TRP A 287 8.80 8.66 20.93
C TRP A 287 8.93 10.06 20.36
N LYS A 288 9.45 10.98 21.19
CA LYS A 288 9.58 12.38 20.83
C LYS A 288 10.51 12.53 19.62
N ARG A 289 10.02 13.20 18.57
CA ARG A 289 10.86 13.64 17.46
C ARG A 289 11.91 14.64 17.96
N PRO A 290 13.13 14.61 17.44
CA PRO A 290 13.99 15.77 17.59
C PRO A 290 13.26 16.98 17.00
N ARG A 291 13.06 18.00 17.83
CA ARG A 291 12.29 19.22 17.50
C ARG A 291 13.09 20.06 16.51
N ARG A 292 13.12 19.68 15.23
CA ARG A 292 13.60 20.59 14.18
C ARG A 292 12.53 21.65 13.96
N GLN A 293 12.87 22.87 14.34
CA GLN A 293 11.99 24.02 14.14
C GLN A 293 11.60 24.13 12.66
N PRO A 294 10.29 24.31 12.35
CA PRO A 294 9.89 24.61 10.98
C PRO A 294 10.51 25.95 10.56
N ASN A 295 11.01 26.03 9.32
CA ASN A 295 11.50 27.28 8.75
C ASN A 295 10.45 28.37 8.93
N ARG A 296 10.71 29.32 9.80
CA ARG A 296 9.83 30.46 10.16
C ARG A 296 9.45 31.31 8.94
N LEU A 297 10.32 31.36 7.92
CA LEU A 297 10.13 32.14 6.70
C LEU A 297 8.95 31.67 5.81
N LEU A 298 8.51 30.41 5.90
CA LEU A 298 7.39 29.90 5.09
C LEU A 298 6.00 30.09 5.77
N ARG A 299 5.96 30.58 7.01
CA ARG A 299 4.70 30.82 7.74
C ARG A 299 4.12 32.23 7.55
N ALA A 300 4.86 33.15 6.97
CA ALA A 300 4.58 34.59 7.05
C ALA A 300 3.63 35.16 5.99
N PHE A 301 3.21 34.39 4.96
CA PHE A 301 2.35 34.94 3.91
C PHE A 301 0.95 34.32 3.89
N PRO A 302 -0.13 35.11 4.07
CA PRO A 302 -1.49 34.71 3.75
C PRO A 302 -1.57 34.43 2.23
N GLY A 303 -1.94 33.25 1.84
CA GLY A 303 -1.87 32.77 0.43
C GLY A 303 -0.78 31.74 0.18
N SER A 304 0.16 31.57 1.11
CA SER A 304 1.23 30.56 1.01
C SER A 304 0.73 29.12 0.92
N GLN A 305 -0.45 28.82 1.42
CA GLN A 305 -1.00 27.45 1.39
C GLN A 305 -1.38 27.03 -0.03
N ARG A 306 -2.14 27.85 -0.77
CA ARG A 306 -2.50 27.57 -2.18
C ARG A 306 -1.27 27.49 -3.08
N LEU A 307 -0.32 28.42 -2.90
CA LEU A 307 0.95 28.40 -3.64
C LEU A 307 1.74 27.14 -3.31
N LYS A 308 1.81 26.75 -2.05
CA LYS A 308 2.48 25.52 -1.62
C LYS A 308 1.83 24.27 -2.21
N GLU A 309 0.51 24.17 -2.22
CA GLU A 309 -0.24 23.08 -2.83
C GLU A 309 0.03 23.03 -4.34
N THR A 310 0.01 24.17 -5.02
CA THR A 310 0.38 24.27 -6.43
C THR A 310 1.78 23.76 -6.68
N LEU A 311 2.77 24.18 -5.90
CA LEU A 311 4.15 23.73 -6.04
C LEU A 311 4.33 22.23 -5.73
N ILE A 312 3.52 21.68 -4.81
CA ILE A 312 3.46 20.23 -4.58
C ILE A 312 2.84 19.52 -5.79
N CYS A 313 1.73 20.04 -6.34
CA CYS A 313 1.09 19.49 -7.55
C CYS A 313 2.04 19.47 -8.76
N TRP A 314 2.93 20.45 -8.87
CA TRP A 314 3.94 20.53 -9.92
C TRP A 314 5.21 19.71 -9.62
N GLY A 315 5.28 19.05 -8.45
CA GLY A 315 6.44 18.27 -8.04
C GLY A 315 7.69 19.08 -7.71
N ILE A 316 7.55 20.41 -7.58
CA ILE A 316 8.66 21.33 -7.23
C ILE A 316 9.00 21.20 -5.74
N ILE A 317 7.98 21.16 -4.88
CA ILE A 317 8.15 20.96 -3.45
C ILE A 317 7.82 19.52 -3.08
N LYS A 318 8.75 18.88 -2.39
CA LYS A 318 8.52 17.60 -1.72
C LYS A 318 7.94 17.85 -0.33
N PRO A 319 6.67 17.50 -0.04
CA PRO A 319 6.18 17.55 1.32
C PRO A 319 6.99 16.59 2.19
N ARG A 320 7.34 17.02 3.39
CA ARG A 320 7.92 16.11 4.40
C ARG A 320 6.86 15.10 4.80
N ARG A 321 7.25 13.83 4.92
CA ARG A 321 6.35 12.79 5.44
C ARG A 321 5.89 13.18 6.84
N ASP A 322 4.59 13.30 7.02
CA ASP A 322 3.95 13.62 8.28
C ASP A 322 3.27 12.40 8.87
N PHE A 323 4.04 11.60 9.56
CA PHE A 323 3.50 10.42 10.25
C PHE A 323 2.47 10.77 11.32
N GLN A 324 2.54 11.98 11.92
CA GLN A 324 1.53 12.40 12.90
C GLN A 324 0.15 12.57 12.26
N ALA A 325 0.09 13.03 10.99
CA ALA A 325 -1.17 13.09 10.26
C ALA A 325 -1.75 11.69 10.05
N LEU A 326 -0.91 10.70 9.71
CA LEU A 326 -1.33 9.30 9.60
C LEU A 326 -1.83 8.77 10.95
N HIS A 327 -1.02 8.89 12.01
CA HIS A 327 -1.37 8.37 13.34
C HIS A 327 -2.67 8.99 13.86
N ARG A 328 -2.86 10.29 13.69
CA ARG A 328 -4.08 10.99 14.09
C ARG A 328 -5.30 10.42 13.39
N GLN A 329 -5.24 10.26 12.06
CA GLN A 329 -6.37 9.72 11.31
C GLN A 329 -6.68 8.27 11.67
N LEU A 330 -5.65 7.47 11.99
CA LEU A 330 -5.85 6.10 12.46
C LEU A 330 -6.51 6.07 13.85
N MET A 331 -6.10 6.97 14.75
CA MET A 331 -6.70 7.10 16.08
C MET A 331 -8.16 7.61 16.01
N GLU A 332 -8.42 8.64 15.19
CA GLU A 332 -9.77 9.17 14.96
C GLU A 332 -10.76 8.12 14.43
N ARG A 333 -10.25 7.12 13.71
CA ARG A 333 -11.05 5.99 13.20
C ARG A 333 -11.02 4.75 14.10
N GLY A 334 -10.42 4.84 15.27
CA GLY A 334 -10.33 3.73 16.22
C GLY A 334 -9.43 2.56 15.79
N LEU A 335 -8.62 2.73 14.72
CA LEU A 335 -7.71 1.70 14.22
C LEU A 335 -6.41 1.61 15.02
N LEU A 336 -6.14 2.60 15.84
CA LEU A 336 -4.92 2.74 16.61
C LEU A 336 -5.23 3.39 17.96
N CYS A 337 -4.65 2.88 19.03
CA CYS A 337 -4.74 3.50 20.35
C CYS A 337 -3.38 4.01 20.86
N PRO A 338 -3.37 5.04 21.73
CA PRO A 338 -2.18 5.45 22.46
C PRO A 338 -1.69 4.37 23.41
N PRO A 339 -0.40 4.43 23.87
CA PRO A 339 0.15 3.49 24.82
C PRO A 339 -0.66 3.41 26.12
N GLY A 340 -0.94 2.16 26.56
CA GLY A 340 -1.65 1.88 27.82
C GLY A 340 -3.15 2.16 27.78
N GLN A 341 -3.73 2.40 26.60
CA GLN A 341 -5.19 2.55 26.44
C GLN A 341 -5.77 1.33 25.72
N GLU A 342 -6.90 0.84 26.21
CA GLU A 342 -7.63 -0.21 25.53
C GLU A 342 -8.39 0.36 24.32
N GLN A 343 -8.37 -0.38 23.23
CA GLN A 343 -9.13 -0.06 22.04
C GLN A 343 -10.60 -0.39 22.29
N SER A 344 -11.45 0.63 22.41
CA SER A 344 -12.87 0.49 22.81
C SER A 344 -13.78 -0.14 21.75
N LEU A 345 -13.35 -0.22 20.49
CA LEU A 345 -14.15 -0.74 19.37
C LEU A 345 -13.29 -1.59 18.47
N GLN A 346 -13.85 -2.66 17.91
CA GLN A 346 -13.25 -3.34 16.76
C GLN A 346 -13.56 -2.51 15.50
N PRO A 347 -12.59 -1.75 14.98
CA PRO A 347 -12.86 -0.89 13.84
C PRO A 347 -13.12 -1.74 12.60
N ALA A 348 -13.98 -1.24 11.70
CA ALA A 348 -14.11 -1.82 10.39
C ALA A 348 -12.77 -1.84 9.67
N LYS A 349 -12.41 -2.96 9.06
CA LYS A 349 -11.16 -3.06 8.27
C LYS A 349 -11.16 -2.01 7.18
N PRO A 350 -10.04 -1.31 6.96
CA PRO A 350 -9.93 -0.37 5.84
C PRO A 350 -10.14 -1.07 4.50
N ASP A 351 -10.96 -0.48 3.65
CA ASP A 351 -11.27 -0.97 2.29
C ASP A 351 -10.38 -0.35 1.19
N ASP A 352 -9.25 0.22 1.58
CA ASP A 352 -8.36 0.99 0.71
C ASP A 352 -7.95 0.24 -0.56
N LEU A 353 -7.70 -1.07 -0.46
CA LEU A 353 -7.36 -1.91 -1.61
C LEU A 353 -8.55 -2.05 -2.57
N ALA A 354 -9.73 -2.38 -2.06
CA ALA A 354 -10.94 -2.55 -2.88
C ALA A 354 -11.34 -1.23 -3.58
N ARG A 355 -11.26 -0.11 -2.87
CA ARG A 355 -11.48 1.24 -3.44
C ARG A 355 -10.48 1.56 -4.56
N THR A 356 -9.21 1.21 -4.36
CA THR A 356 -8.16 1.44 -5.37
C THR A 356 -8.39 0.58 -6.61
N VAL A 357 -8.71 -0.71 -6.43
CA VAL A 357 -9.05 -1.64 -7.52
C VAL A 357 -10.25 -1.13 -8.31
N THR A 358 -11.34 -0.77 -7.64
CA THR A 358 -12.55 -0.22 -8.29
C THR A 358 -12.22 1.03 -9.10
N ARG A 359 -11.39 1.93 -8.56
CA ARG A 359 -11.00 3.16 -9.27
C ARG A 359 -10.17 2.88 -10.51
N ILE A 360 -9.27 1.89 -10.47
CA ILE A 360 -8.45 1.49 -11.62
C ILE A 360 -9.29 0.77 -12.67
N ARG A 361 -10.17 -0.15 -12.29
CA ARG A 361 -11.07 -0.84 -13.22
C ARG A 361 -11.93 0.17 -13.98
N ARG A 362 -12.50 1.15 -13.28
CA ARG A 362 -13.24 2.25 -13.92
C ARG A 362 -12.34 3.08 -14.86
N LEU A 363 -11.09 3.36 -14.48
CA LEU A 363 -10.13 4.05 -15.34
C LEU A 363 -9.85 3.30 -16.65
N MET A 364 -9.88 1.96 -16.60
CA MET A 364 -9.65 1.08 -17.75
C MET A 364 -10.92 0.71 -18.53
N GLY A 365 -12.08 1.30 -18.17
CA GLY A 365 -13.35 1.08 -18.86
C GLY A 365 -14.16 -0.11 -18.38
N GLU A 366 -13.71 -0.84 -17.34
CA GLU A 366 -14.52 -1.86 -16.68
C GLU A 366 -15.49 -1.18 -15.69
N GLY A 367 -16.77 -1.17 -16.00
CA GLY A 367 -17.79 -0.61 -15.10
C GLY A 367 -18.88 0.20 -15.80
N GLU A 368 -18.79 0.43 -17.09
CA GLU A 368 -19.88 1.02 -17.87
C GLU A 368 -20.85 -0.02 -18.45
N SER A 369 -20.45 -1.31 -18.48
CA SER A 369 -21.25 -2.38 -19.08
C SER A 369 -22.39 -2.93 -18.19
N GLU A 370 -22.43 -2.60 -16.88
CA GLU A 370 -23.47 -3.11 -15.97
C GLU A 370 -24.63 -2.15 -15.71
N ARG A 371 -24.65 -0.97 -16.36
CA ARG A 371 -25.75 0.00 -16.27
C ARG A 371 -26.21 0.51 -17.63
N ALA A 372 -26.61 -0.42 -18.50
CA ALA A 372 -27.60 -0.09 -19.51
C ALA A 372 -28.97 -0.26 -18.87
N PRO A 373 -29.77 0.80 -18.63
CA PRO A 373 -31.16 0.62 -18.27
C PRO A 373 -31.84 0.04 -19.49
N THR A 374 -32.43 -1.14 -19.36
CA THR A 374 -33.49 -1.59 -20.26
C THR A 374 -34.62 -0.58 -20.16
N GLU A 375 -34.69 0.33 -21.09
CA GLU A 375 -35.88 1.16 -21.28
C GLU A 375 -37.07 0.22 -21.50
N PRO A 376 -38.15 0.32 -20.70
CA PRO A 376 -39.39 -0.40 -21.01
C PRO A 376 -39.92 0.18 -22.33
N LYS A 377 -40.01 -0.68 -23.37
CA LYS A 377 -40.71 -0.37 -24.60
C LYS A 377 -42.13 -0.04 -24.25
N TYR A 378 -42.48 1.24 -24.29
CA TYR A 378 -43.84 1.72 -24.20
C TYR A 378 -44.55 1.28 -25.48
N GLN A 379 -45.42 0.25 -25.43
CA GLN A 379 -46.35 -0.07 -26.47
C GLN A 379 -47.43 1.02 -26.51
N ARG A 380 -47.46 1.79 -27.61
CA ARG A 380 -48.61 2.65 -27.91
C ARG A 380 -49.82 1.78 -28.14
N GLY A 381 -50.77 1.78 -27.22
CA GLY A 381 -52.07 1.24 -27.39
C GLY A 381 -52.90 2.10 -28.38
N ASP A 382 -53.60 1.41 -29.23
CA ASP A 382 -54.49 1.91 -30.29
C ASP A 382 -55.68 2.72 -29.74
N PRO A 383 -56.28 3.58 -30.54
CA PRO A 383 -57.22 4.60 -30.05
C PRO A 383 -58.64 4.06 -29.81
N THR A 384 -59.22 4.65 -28.80
CA THR A 384 -60.60 4.48 -28.30
C THR A 384 -61.69 4.54 -29.38
N PRO A 385 -62.78 3.72 -29.22
CA PRO A 385 -63.99 3.90 -30.02
C PRO A 385 -64.88 5.04 -29.51
N LYS A 386 -65.46 5.74 -30.43
CA LYS A 386 -66.43 6.82 -30.23
C LYS A 386 -67.69 6.32 -29.52
N VAL A 387 -68.07 7.02 -28.47
CA VAL A 387 -69.42 6.90 -27.87
C VAL A 387 -70.32 7.89 -28.56
N THR A 388 -71.38 7.38 -29.15
CA THR A 388 -72.49 8.16 -29.73
C THR A 388 -73.54 8.38 -28.64
N THR A 389 -73.89 9.64 -28.42
CA THR A 389 -75.03 10.04 -27.58
C THR A 389 -76.35 9.83 -28.26
N ALA A 390 -77.28 9.32 -27.49
CA ALA A 390 -78.74 9.58 -27.63
C ALA A 390 -79.29 9.85 -26.24
#